data_4e56dd05438b15ad88e7cd26ac9f73fc
#
_entry.id   4e56dd05438b15ad88e7cd26ac9f73fc
#
_cell.length_a   1.000
_cell.length_b   1.000
_cell.length_c   1.000
_cell.angle_alpha   90.00
_cell.angle_beta   90.00
_cell.angle_gamma   90.00
#
_symmetry.space_group_name_H-M   'P 1'
#
loop_
_entity.id
_entity.type
_entity.pdbx_description
1 polymer ?
#
loop_
_entity_poly.entity_id
_entity_poly.type
_entity_poly.pdbx_seq_one_letter_code
_entity_poly.pdbx_strand_id
1 'polypeptide(L)'
;MNLTTRISCLTICATASLTLTAPSFAQGAYPDHPVKVIETLPAGGSVDMIARQISQQLTTDLGQPFVVDNRAGGSGQIGVSVVAKAA
;
A
#
# COMPACT_ATOMS: atom_id res chain seq x y z
N MET A 1 -59.84 11.12 22.16
CA MET A 1 -58.48 11.01 21.59
C MET A 1 -58.62 10.49 20.19
N ASN A 2 -58.52 11.38 19.23
CA ASN A 2 -58.85 11.06 17.85
C ASN A 2 -57.70 10.28 17.21
N LEU A 3 -58.07 9.27 16.43
CA LEU A 3 -57.14 8.37 15.72
C LEU A 3 -56.12 9.09 14.84
N THR A 4 -56.46 10.28 14.39
CA THR A 4 -55.59 11.17 13.59
C THR A 4 -54.37 11.69 14.35
N THR A 5 -54.43 11.82 15.67
CA THR A 5 -53.29 12.31 16.48
C THR A 5 -52.27 11.23 16.75
N ARG A 6 -52.62 9.97 16.59
CA ARG A 6 -51.70 8.83 16.80
C ARG A 6 -50.90 8.47 15.58
N ILE A 7 -51.32 8.88 14.41
CA ILE A 7 -50.63 8.58 13.15
C ILE A 7 -49.48 9.57 12.88
N SER A 8 -49.57 10.79 13.42
CA SER A 8 -48.51 11.80 13.26
C SER A 8 -47.22 11.51 14.04
N CYS A 9 -47.30 10.71 15.10
CA CYS A 9 -46.09 10.37 15.89
C CYS A 9 -45.28 9.21 15.33
N LEU A 10 -45.83 8.41 14.40
CA LEU A 10 -45.12 7.23 13.87
C LEU A 10 -44.29 7.50 12.63
N THR A 11 -44.40 8.70 12.04
CA THR A 11 -43.74 9.02 10.76
C THR A 11 -42.43 9.75 10.93
N ILE A 12 -41.97 10.05 12.12
CA ILE A 12 -40.79 10.87 12.39
C ILE A 12 -39.53 10.00 12.71
N CYS A 13 -39.70 8.69 12.86
CA CYS A 13 -38.59 7.81 13.26
C CYS A 13 -37.86 7.06 12.12
N ALA A 14 -38.11 7.37 10.86
CA ALA A 14 -37.62 6.54 9.75
C ALA A 14 -36.60 7.22 8.82
N THR A 15 -35.92 8.28 9.25
CA THR A 15 -34.83 8.87 8.44
C THR A 15 -33.57 9.12 9.24
N ALA A 16 -33.14 8.14 10.03
CA ALA A 16 -31.77 8.06 10.43
C ALA A 16 -31.00 7.37 9.28
N SER A 17 -30.76 8.11 8.21
CA SER A 17 -29.80 7.72 7.19
C SER A 17 -28.44 7.64 7.84
N LEU A 18 -28.04 6.43 8.21
CA LEU A 18 -26.67 6.12 8.59
C LEU A 18 -25.80 6.37 7.36
N THR A 19 -25.32 7.59 7.22
CA THR A 19 -24.22 7.87 6.31
C THR A 19 -23.00 7.19 6.90
N LEU A 20 -22.78 5.94 6.51
CA LEU A 20 -21.48 5.32 6.67
C LEU A 20 -20.50 6.13 5.81
N THR A 21 -19.90 7.12 6.39
CA THR A 21 -18.71 7.73 5.82
C THR A 21 -17.62 6.68 5.94
N ALA A 22 -17.40 5.92 4.86
CA ALA A 22 -16.21 5.08 4.75
C ALA A 22 -15.00 5.98 5.00
N PRO A 23 -14.05 5.58 5.86
CA PRO A 23 -12.82 6.34 6.00
C PRO A 23 -12.15 6.35 4.64
N SER A 24 -12.12 7.51 4.04
CA SER A 24 -11.29 7.73 2.87
C SER A 24 -9.86 7.63 3.37
N PHE A 25 -9.22 6.51 3.10
CA PHE A 25 -7.79 6.39 3.30
C PHE A 25 -7.10 7.32 2.31
N ALA A 26 -6.90 8.56 2.73
CA ALA A 26 -6.05 9.50 2.04
C ALA A 26 -4.58 9.15 2.29
N GLN A 27 -4.22 7.88 2.03
CA GLN A 27 -2.82 7.52 1.82
C GLN A 27 -2.52 7.87 0.38
N GLY A 28 -1.52 8.74 0.19
CA GLY A 28 -0.99 9.02 -1.13
C GLY A 28 -0.72 7.70 -1.86
N ALA A 29 -0.94 7.67 -3.17
CA ALA A 29 -0.74 6.48 -3.97
C ALA A 29 0.69 5.96 -3.76
N TYR A 30 0.84 4.77 -3.18
CA TYR A 30 2.14 4.09 -3.09
C TYR A 30 2.46 3.46 -4.46
N PRO A 31 3.69 3.58 -4.94
CA PRO A 31 4.81 4.35 -4.38
C PRO A 31 4.75 5.84 -4.78
N ASP A 32 5.09 6.72 -3.86
CA ASP A 32 5.15 8.17 -4.08
C ASP A 32 6.57 8.70 -4.36
N HIS A 33 7.56 7.83 -4.23
CA HIS A 33 8.99 8.11 -4.49
C HIS A 33 9.69 6.86 -5.05
N PRO A 34 10.92 6.98 -5.58
CA PRO A 34 11.69 5.82 -6.03
C PRO A 34 11.87 4.78 -4.95
N VAL A 35 11.69 3.50 -5.32
CA VAL A 35 11.77 2.37 -4.42
C VAL A 35 13.10 1.64 -4.62
N LYS A 36 13.84 1.40 -3.54
CA LYS A 36 15.03 0.55 -3.56
C LYS A 36 14.67 -0.90 -3.33
N VAL A 37 15.09 -1.74 -4.25
CA VAL A 37 15.00 -3.19 -4.11
C VAL A 37 16.35 -3.70 -3.65
N ILE A 38 16.47 -4.08 -2.39
CA ILE A 38 17.74 -4.57 -1.83
C ILE A 38 17.89 -6.05 -2.14
N GLU A 39 18.91 -6.39 -2.90
CA GLU A 39 19.28 -7.76 -3.20
C GLU A 39 20.49 -8.16 -2.35
N THR A 40 20.39 -9.32 -1.70
CA THR A 40 21.42 -9.82 -0.79
C THR A 40 22.45 -10.71 -1.46
N LEU A 41 22.26 -10.99 -2.75
CA LEU A 41 23.17 -11.81 -3.55
C LEU A 41 24.02 -10.95 -4.48
N PRO A 42 25.16 -11.47 -4.99
CA PRO A 42 26.02 -10.75 -5.89
C PRO A 42 25.32 -10.37 -7.21
N ALA A 43 25.64 -9.20 -7.73
CA ALA A 43 25.17 -8.75 -9.03
C ALA A 43 25.58 -9.69 -10.16
N GLY A 44 24.72 -9.86 -11.17
CA GLY A 44 24.98 -10.66 -12.36
C GLY A 44 24.56 -12.13 -12.25
N GLY A 45 24.07 -12.57 -11.10
CA GLY A 45 23.51 -13.91 -10.92
C GLY A 45 22.10 -14.04 -11.48
N SER A 46 21.55 -15.26 -11.43
CA SER A 46 20.18 -15.53 -11.90
C SER A 46 19.14 -14.74 -11.11
N VAL A 47 19.34 -14.58 -9.81
CA VAL A 47 18.44 -13.82 -8.94
C VAL A 47 18.47 -12.32 -9.30
N ASP A 48 19.64 -11.78 -9.57
CA ASP A 48 19.81 -10.39 -10.02
C ASP A 48 19.05 -10.13 -11.34
N MET A 49 19.14 -11.03 -12.29
CA MET A 49 18.39 -10.93 -13.54
C MET A 49 16.87 -10.89 -13.32
N ILE A 50 16.37 -11.76 -12.47
CA ILE A 50 14.95 -11.80 -12.13
C ILE A 50 14.53 -10.53 -11.38
N ALA A 51 15.32 -10.10 -10.40
CA ALA A 51 15.07 -8.88 -9.64
C ALA A 51 14.98 -7.64 -10.54
N ARG A 52 15.86 -7.53 -11.53
CA ARG A 52 15.85 -6.42 -12.50
C ARG A 52 14.64 -6.46 -13.41
N GLN A 53 14.24 -7.63 -13.89
CA GLN A 53 13.04 -7.78 -14.73
C GLN A 53 11.79 -7.40 -13.97
N ILE A 54 11.63 -7.88 -12.74
CA ILE A 54 10.50 -7.53 -11.89
C ILE A 54 10.48 -6.03 -11.59
N SER A 55 11.66 -5.45 -11.28
CA SER A 55 11.78 -4.02 -10.99
C SER A 55 11.40 -3.15 -12.20
N GLN A 56 11.75 -3.56 -13.40
CA GLN A 56 11.33 -2.87 -14.62
C GLN A 56 9.82 -2.91 -14.81
N GLN A 57 9.21 -4.07 -14.58
CA GLN A 57 7.77 -4.23 -14.70
C GLN A 57 7.04 -3.37 -13.66
N LEU A 58 7.50 -3.39 -12.41
CA LEU A 58 6.93 -2.56 -11.35
C LEU A 58 7.08 -1.07 -11.63
N THR A 59 8.21 -0.65 -12.20
CA THR A 59 8.41 0.75 -12.63
C THR A 59 7.38 1.17 -13.66
N THR A 60 7.09 0.30 -14.63
CA THR A 60 6.08 0.57 -15.66
C THR A 60 4.67 0.60 -15.06
N ASP A 61 4.35 -0.37 -14.21
CA ASP A 61 3.00 -0.53 -13.68
C ASP A 61 2.65 0.52 -12.62
N LEU A 62 3.62 0.90 -11.78
CA LEU A 62 3.40 1.77 -10.62
C LEU A 62 3.86 3.22 -10.83
N GLY A 63 4.56 3.52 -11.92
CA GLY A 63 4.94 4.87 -12.30
C GLY A 63 6.10 5.49 -11.51
N GLN A 64 6.77 4.72 -10.63
CA GLN A 64 7.95 5.16 -9.90
C GLN A 64 9.13 4.20 -10.15
N PRO A 65 10.38 4.70 -10.20
CA PRO A 65 11.53 3.85 -10.41
C PRO A 65 11.73 2.83 -9.29
N PHE A 66 11.86 1.57 -9.66
CA PHE A 66 12.30 0.49 -8.79
C PHE A 66 13.76 0.19 -9.13
N VAL A 67 14.68 0.50 -8.23
CA VAL A 67 16.11 0.40 -8.45
C VAL A 67 16.70 -0.74 -7.63
N VAL A 68 17.34 -1.70 -8.30
CA VAL A 68 18.01 -2.82 -7.64
C VAL A 68 19.35 -2.35 -7.09
N ASP A 69 19.54 -2.51 -5.78
CA ASP A 69 20.77 -2.21 -5.05
C ASP A 69 21.31 -3.51 -4.44
N ASN A 70 22.43 -4.02 -4.98
CA ASN A 70 23.02 -5.26 -4.52
C ASN A 70 23.85 -5.02 -3.27
N ARG A 71 23.46 -5.63 -2.17
CA ARG A 71 24.13 -5.58 -0.86
C ARG A 71 24.55 -6.97 -0.43
N ALA A 72 25.45 -7.57 -1.19
CA ALA A 72 25.96 -8.91 -0.89
C ALA A 72 26.90 -8.91 0.31
N GLY A 73 26.95 -10.03 1.01
CA GLY A 73 27.88 -10.29 2.12
C GLY A 73 27.18 -10.68 3.42
N GLY A 74 27.93 -11.26 4.34
CA GLY A 74 27.44 -11.70 5.65
C GLY A 74 26.26 -12.65 5.59
N SER A 75 26.19 -13.54 4.60
CA SER A 75 25.05 -14.45 4.38
C SER A 75 23.70 -13.72 4.28
N GLY A 76 23.70 -12.54 3.66
CA GLY A 76 22.51 -11.72 3.48
C GLY A 76 22.22 -10.74 4.62
N GLN A 77 22.94 -10.78 5.71
CA GLN A 77 22.68 -9.92 6.87
C GLN A 77 22.92 -8.43 6.58
N ILE A 78 23.88 -8.11 5.70
CA ILE A 78 24.15 -6.72 5.32
C ILE A 78 22.94 -6.11 4.63
N GLY A 79 22.38 -6.80 3.63
CA GLY A 79 21.18 -6.33 2.92
C GLY A 79 19.96 -6.20 3.86
N VAL A 80 19.73 -7.21 4.69
CA VAL A 80 18.62 -7.18 5.67
C VAL A 80 18.77 -6.02 6.65
N SER A 81 19.98 -5.74 7.13
CA SER A 81 20.21 -4.62 8.05
C SER A 81 19.97 -3.26 7.39
N VAL A 82 20.26 -3.12 6.12
CA VAL A 82 19.96 -1.89 5.36
C VAL A 82 18.46 -1.65 5.30
N VAL A 83 17.68 -2.68 5.00
CA VAL A 83 16.21 -2.58 4.97
C VAL A 83 15.64 -2.30 6.36
N ALA A 84 16.14 -2.98 7.38
CA ALA A 84 15.68 -2.79 8.76
C ALA A 84 15.92 -1.37 9.29
N LYS A 85 16.95 -0.69 8.79
CA LYS A 85 17.28 0.70 9.16
C LYS A 85 16.63 1.74 8.26
N ALA A 86 16.06 1.34 7.15
CA ALA A 86 15.33 2.24 6.27
C ALA A 86 14.02 2.67 6.97
N ALA A 87 13.83 3.96 7.05
CA ALA A 87 12.62 4.53 7.62
C ALA A 87 11.46 4.53 6.63
#